data_63fa2dcd1e670f486861b9285e13609f
#
_entry.id   63fa2dcd1e670f486861b9285e13609f
#
_cell.length_a   1.000
_cell.length_b   1.000
_cell.length_c   1.000
_cell.angle_alpha   90.00
_cell.angle_beta   90.00
_cell.angle_gamma   90.00
#
_symmetry.space_group_name_H-M   'P 1'
#
loop_
_entity.id
_entity.type
_entity.pdbx_description
1 polymer ?
#
loop_
_entity_poly.entity_id
_entity_poly.type
_entity_poly.pdbx_seq_one_letter_code
_entity_poly.pdbx_strand_id
1 'polypeptide(L)'
;HGVVMQLGQRVDAATVLDRQPDTVVLATGATLRRPPGLSKDADPVTAADCFVSNHTSQNSTGRALFFDMDHSASAYGVVDLMVQYFDRVILVTPRPQIAQNVNYCSAIGVYRRLHQAEVDIVTAHDLVDYREGTVTCRNVFTDKDQQFEGIGEVIYVTPRLVIDTLGPLLESRVNINRVGDCQSPRNLMTAIHNGHLVGLNL
;
A
#
# COMPACT_ATOMS: atom_id res chain seq x y z
N HIS A 1 -0.83 5.50 33.72
CA HIS A 1 -1.83 6.44 33.18
C HIS A 1 -3.23 5.81 32.97
N GLY A 2 -3.55 4.63 33.57
CA GLY A 2 -4.90 4.06 33.54
C GLY A 2 -5.39 3.53 32.18
N VAL A 3 -4.51 3.37 31.18
CA VAL A 3 -4.89 2.83 29.88
C VAL A 3 -5.10 1.31 29.98
N VAL A 4 -6.30 0.84 29.57
CA VAL A 4 -6.61 -0.58 29.44
C VAL A 4 -6.43 -1.02 27.98
N MET A 5 -5.53 -1.95 27.74
CA MET A 5 -5.30 -2.52 26.40
C MET A 5 -6.11 -3.81 26.23
N GLN A 6 -6.81 -3.93 25.09
CA GLN A 6 -7.51 -5.16 24.68
C GLN A 6 -7.05 -5.54 23.28
N LEU A 7 -6.20 -6.54 23.20
CA LEU A 7 -5.59 -7.02 21.95
C LEU A 7 -6.35 -8.25 21.41
N GLY A 8 -6.23 -8.48 20.10
CA GLY A 8 -6.82 -9.66 19.45
C GLY A 8 -8.35 -9.63 19.34
N GLN A 9 -8.99 -8.47 19.54
CA GLN A 9 -10.44 -8.31 19.44
C GLN A 9 -10.81 -7.42 18.27
N ARG A 10 -11.71 -7.89 17.42
CA ARG A 10 -12.40 -7.04 16.45
C ARG A 10 -13.58 -6.37 17.17
N VAL A 11 -13.61 -5.05 17.13
CA VAL A 11 -14.62 -4.22 17.81
C VAL A 11 -15.66 -3.77 16.77
N ASP A 12 -16.93 -3.90 17.12
CA ASP A 12 -18.06 -3.37 16.36
C ASP A 12 -18.72 -2.17 17.08
N ALA A 13 -19.69 -1.55 16.44
CA ALA A 13 -20.36 -0.36 17.00
C ALA A 13 -21.12 -0.67 18.32
N ALA A 14 -21.70 -1.87 18.46
CA ALA A 14 -22.40 -2.26 19.68
C ALA A 14 -21.41 -2.35 20.86
N THR A 15 -20.29 -3.04 20.65
CA THR A 15 -19.22 -3.16 21.67
C THR A 15 -18.68 -1.79 22.12
N VAL A 16 -18.58 -0.82 21.19
CA VAL A 16 -18.17 0.55 21.53
C VAL A 16 -19.22 1.24 22.40
N LEU A 17 -20.49 1.19 22.00
CA LEU A 17 -21.58 1.87 22.69
C LEU A 17 -21.89 1.28 24.06
N ASP A 18 -21.73 -0.03 24.26
CA ASP A 18 -21.91 -0.69 25.56
C ASP A 18 -20.96 -0.17 26.65
N ARG A 19 -19.81 0.41 26.22
CA ARG A 19 -18.84 1.04 27.12
C ARG A 19 -19.18 2.48 27.49
N GLN A 20 -20.18 3.08 26.85
CA GLN A 20 -20.64 4.45 27.07
C GLN A 20 -19.50 5.49 27.07
N PRO A 21 -18.64 5.53 26.03
CA PRO A 21 -17.55 6.50 25.99
C PRO A 21 -18.07 7.91 25.74
N ASP A 22 -17.42 8.93 26.30
CA ASP A 22 -17.69 10.34 26.00
C ASP A 22 -17.18 10.68 24.58
N THR A 23 -16.07 10.10 24.19
CA THR A 23 -15.43 10.31 22.89
C THR A 23 -14.80 9.02 22.37
N VAL A 24 -14.88 8.78 21.05
CA VAL A 24 -14.22 7.68 20.36
C VAL A 24 -13.16 8.22 19.42
N VAL A 25 -11.94 7.67 19.51
CA VAL A 25 -10.87 7.95 18.56
C VAL A 25 -10.75 6.76 17.60
N LEU A 26 -10.99 7.00 16.32
CA LEU A 26 -10.86 6.00 15.26
C LEU A 26 -9.46 6.10 14.63
N ALA A 27 -8.69 5.04 14.77
CA ALA A 27 -7.35 4.87 14.18
C ALA A 27 -7.28 3.56 13.36
N THR A 28 -8.35 3.27 12.62
CA THR A 28 -8.57 2.01 11.89
C THR A 28 -7.70 1.85 10.64
N GLY A 29 -6.95 2.91 10.29
CA GLY A 29 -5.99 2.86 9.19
C GLY A 29 -6.63 2.93 7.80
N ALA A 30 -5.90 2.41 6.81
CA ALA A 30 -6.28 2.39 5.42
C ALA A 30 -5.75 1.12 4.73
N THR A 31 -6.31 0.77 3.58
CA THR A 31 -5.88 -0.37 2.76
C THR A 31 -5.49 0.09 1.36
N LEU A 32 -4.62 -0.67 0.68
CA LEU A 32 -4.27 -0.40 -0.70
C LEU A 32 -5.47 -0.67 -1.62
N ARG A 33 -5.72 0.24 -2.54
CA ARG A 33 -6.74 0.05 -3.57
C ARG A 33 -6.21 -0.87 -4.66
N ARG A 34 -6.93 -1.96 -4.98
CA ARG A 34 -6.57 -2.80 -6.13
C ARG A 34 -6.59 -1.96 -7.42
N PRO A 35 -5.58 -2.09 -8.29
CA PRO A 35 -5.55 -1.38 -9.57
C PRO A 35 -6.84 -1.62 -10.38
N PRO A 36 -7.47 -0.57 -10.95
CA PRO A 36 -8.78 -0.69 -11.59
C PRO A 36 -8.81 -1.61 -12.81
N GLY A 37 -7.68 -1.73 -13.53
CA GLY A 37 -7.54 -2.58 -14.72
C GLY A 37 -7.47 -4.08 -14.42
N LEU A 38 -7.26 -4.45 -13.15
CA LEU A 38 -7.10 -5.86 -12.78
C LEU A 38 -8.43 -6.47 -12.34
N SER A 39 -8.87 -7.53 -13.02
CA SER A 39 -9.99 -8.37 -12.59
C SER A 39 -9.82 -8.82 -11.14
N LYS A 40 -10.94 -9.01 -10.43
CA LYS A 40 -10.90 -9.58 -9.07
C LYS A 40 -10.39 -11.03 -9.06
N ASP A 41 -10.57 -11.72 -10.17
CA ASP A 41 -10.17 -13.13 -10.38
C ASP A 41 -8.76 -13.23 -10.99
N ALA A 42 -8.08 -12.11 -11.27
CA ALA A 42 -6.69 -12.13 -11.70
C ALA A 42 -5.81 -12.55 -10.53
N ASP A 43 -5.23 -13.72 -10.62
CA ASP A 43 -4.37 -14.34 -9.61
C ASP A 43 -3.09 -14.85 -10.27
N PRO A 44 -1.92 -14.69 -9.66
CA PRO A 44 -1.66 -14.06 -8.37
C PRO A 44 -1.40 -12.53 -8.46
N VAL A 45 -2.27 -11.76 -7.81
CA VAL A 45 -2.12 -10.29 -7.69
C VAL A 45 -2.22 -9.89 -6.22
N THR A 46 -1.12 -9.44 -5.66
CA THR A 46 -0.94 -9.23 -4.21
C THR A 46 -0.69 -7.77 -3.87
N ALA A 47 -1.36 -7.25 -2.85
CA ALA A 47 -1.03 -5.95 -2.29
C ALA A 47 0.34 -5.98 -1.58
N ALA A 48 1.12 -4.92 -1.68
CA ALA A 48 2.49 -4.89 -1.13
C ALA A 48 2.57 -5.17 0.38
N ASP A 49 1.59 -4.71 1.17
CA ASP A 49 1.50 -4.98 2.61
C ASP A 49 1.17 -6.46 2.91
N CYS A 50 0.32 -7.08 2.10
CA CYS A 50 0.06 -8.52 2.18
C CYS A 50 1.28 -9.34 1.77
N PHE A 51 1.99 -8.94 0.71
CA PHE A 51 3.23 -9.58 0.28
C PHE A 51 4.26 -9.59 1.41
N VAL A 52 4.53 -8.44 2.03
CA VAL A 52 5.48 -8.32 3.15
C VAL A 52 5.06 -9.17 4.36
N SER A 53 3.75 -9.22 4.65
CA SER A 53 3.24 -9.95 5.82
C SER A 53 3.27 -11.47 5.65
N ASN A 54 3.08 -11.97 4.43
CA ASN A 54 2.90 -13.39 4.15
C ASN A 54 4.18 -14.08 3.62
N HIS A 55 5.17 -13.29 3.18
CA HIS A 55 6.39 -13.82 2.56
C HIS A 55 7.42 -14.19 3.63
N THR A 56 7.26 -15.33 4.24
CA THR A 56 8.15 -15.77 5.32
C THR A 56 9.11 -16.91 4.96
N SER A 57 9.03 -17.57 3.81
CA SER A 57 9.96 -18.70 3.56
C SER A 57 9.83 -19.46 2.23
N GLN A 58 9.08 -19.03 1.25
CA GLN A 58 9.04 -19.74 -0.03
C GLN A 58 9.91 -19.03 -1.06
N ASN A 59 10.88 -19.73 -1.63
CA ASN A 59 11.61 -19.28 -2.81
C ASN A 59 10.62 -19.19 -3.97
N SER A 60 10.09 -18.02 -4.21
CA SER A 60 9.35 -17.72 -5.43
C SER A 60 10.41 -17.64 -6.54
N THR A 61 10.29 -18.48 -7.53
CA THR A 61 11.15 -18.45 -8.72
C THR A 61 10.41 -17.76 -9.86
N GLY A 62 11.15 -17.26 -10.84
CA GLY A 62 10.57 -16.65 -12.02
C GLY A 62 10.51 -15.12 -11.97
N ARG A 63 9.60 -14.54 -12.78
CA ARG A 63 9.50 -13.09 -12.97
C ARG A 63 8.32 -12.55 -12.17
N ALA A 64 8.54 -11.42 -11.50
CA ALA A 64 7.48 -10.65 -10.84
C ALA A 64 7.41 -9.21 -11.36
N LEU A 65 6.22 -8.62 -11.33
CA LEU A 65 6.02 -7.24 -11.66
C LEU A 65 5.58 -6.46 -10.41
N PHE A 66 6.28 -5.35 -10.13
CA PHE A 66 5.90 -4.40 -9.09
C PHE A 66 5.27 -3.15 -9.71
N PHE A 67 4.02 -2.89 -9.40
CA PHE A 67 3.30 -1.70 -9.87
C PHE A 67 3.31 -0.62 -8.80
N ASP A 68 4.02 0.49 -9.08
CA ASP A 68 4.27 1.58 -8.13
C ASP A 68 3.49 2.86 -8.48
N MET A 69 2.52 3.22 -7.63
CA MET A 69 1.83 4.52 -7.65
C MET A 69 2.13 5.37 -6.40
N ASP A 70 2.87 4.84 -5.43
CA ASP A 70 3.14 5.51 -4.15
C ASP A 70 4.44 6.30 -4.15
N HIS A 71 5.49 5.78 -4.77
CA HIS A 71 6.81 6.40 -4.89
C HIS A 71 7.51 6.71 -3.56
N SER A 72 7.07 6.10 -2.46
CA SER A 72 7.67 6.27 -1.13
C SER A 72 8.87 5.34 -0.91
N ALA A 73 9.66 5.62 0.11
CA ALA A 73 10.77 4.75 0.51
C ALA A 73 10.30 3.32 0.89
N SER A 74 9.10 3.19 1.46
CA SER A 74 8.52 1.89 1.80
C SER A 74 8.19 1.05 0.56
N ALA A 75 7.72 1.68 -0.53
CA ALA A 75 7.48 0.98 -1.80
C ALA A 75 8.76 0.32 -2.33
N TYR A 76 9.88 1.04 -2.30
CA TYR A 76 11.17 0.49 -2.75
C TYR A 76 11.76 -0.54 -1.79
N GLY A 77 11.41 -0.47 -0.49
CA GLY A 77 11.72 -1.55 0.46
C GLY A 77 11.02 -2.87 0.10
N VAL A 78 9.83 -2.82 -0.49
CA VAL A 78 9.17 -4.02 -1.02
C VAL A 78 9.92 -4.57 -2.22
N VAL A 79 10.40 -3.72 -3.14
CA VAL A 79 11.21 -4.17 -4.28
C VAL A 79 12.53 -4.76 -3.82
N ASP A 80 13.20 -4.16 -2.83
CA ASP A 80 14.41 -4.71 -2.20
C ASP A 80 14.17 -6.12 -1.60
N LEU A 81 12.95 -6.38 -1.12
CA LEU A 81 12.53 -7.71 -0.67
C LEU A 81 12.26 -8.65 -1.86
N MET A 82 11.52 -8.18 -2.88
CA MET A 82 11.17 -8.99 -4.06
C MET A 82 12.41 -9.56 -4.79
N VAL A 83 13.47 -8.78 -4.92
CA VAL A 83 14.71 -9.24 -5.57
C VAL A 83 15.42 -10.38 -4.83
N GLN A 84 15.03 -10.68 -3.60
CA GLN A 84 15.53 -11.83 -2.83
C GLN A 84 14.75 -13.12 -3.12
N TYR A 85 13.54 -12.99 -3.68
CA TYR A 85 12.63 -14.12 -3.91
C TYR A 85 12.40 -14.44 -5.38
N PHE A 86 12.47 -13.45 -6.28
CA PHE A 86 12.25 -13.62 -7.70
C PHE A 86 13.54 -13.49 -8.50
N ASP A 87 13.65 -14.29 -9.56
CA ASP A 87 14.81 -14.24 -10.47
C ASP A 87 14.90 -12.93 -11.22
N ARG A 88 13.74 -12.30 -11.48
CA ARG A 88 13.64 -11.05 -12.22
C ARG A 88 12.48 -10.20 -11.68
N VAL A 89 12.74 -8.93 -11.43
CA VAL A 89 11.72 -7.96 -11.01
C VAL A 89 11.59 -6.84 -12.04
N ILE A 90 10.36 -6.57 -12.47
CA ILE A 90 10.01 -5.45 -13.34
C ILE A 90 9.25 -4.43 -12.51
N LEU A 91 9.77 -3.21 -12.38
CA LEU A 91 9.09 -2.10 -11.72
C LEU A 91 8.40 -1.24 -12.77
N VAL A 92 7.08 -1.15 -12.69
CA VAL A 92 6.25 -0.35 -13.60
C VAL A 92 5.61 0.80 -12.83
N THR A 93 5.61 1.99 -13.40
CA THR A 93 4.93 3.15 -12.83
C THR A 93 4.32 4.04 -13.91
N PRO A 94 3.11 4.61 -13.70
CA PRO A 94 2.53 5.60 -14.62
C PRO A 94 3.26 6.95 -14.59
N ARG A 95 4.14 7.18 -13.62
CA ARG A 95 4.92 8.41 -13.51
C ARG A 95 6.13 8.41 -14.45
N PRO A 96 6.64 9.59 -14.87
CA PRO A 96 7.80 9.69 -15.76
C PRO A 96 9.12 9.32 -15.08
N GLN A 97 9.15 9.22 -13.74
CA GLN A 97 10.32 8.83 -12.96
C GLN A 97 9.88 8.14 -11.66
N ILE A 98 10.75 7.33 -11.10
CA ILE A 98 10.57 6.68 -9.79
C ILE A 98 11.00 7.60 -8.64
N ALA A 99 10.73 7.18 -7.39
CA ALA A 99 11.20 7.80 -6.14
C ALA A 99 10.77 9.27 -5.93
N GLN A 100 9.64 9.70 -6.50
CA GLN A 100 9.18 11.10 -6.41
C GLN A 100 8.83 11.54 -4.99
N ASN A 101 8.42 10.62 -4.11
CA ASN A 101 8.08 10.88 -2.71
C ASN A 101 9.24 10.54 -1.75
N VAL A 102 10.44 10.31 -2.29
CA VAL A 102 11.66 10.10 -1.52
C VAL A 102 12.52 11.38 -1.59
N ASN A 103 13.13 11.79 -0.48
CA ASN A 103 14.04 12.92 -0.53
C ASN A 103 15.23 12.62 -1.47
N TYR A 104 15.78 13.67 -2.09
CA TYR A 104 16.81 13.55 -3.13
C TYR A 104 18.00 12.65 -2.74
N CYS A 105 18.53 12.85 -1.53
CA CYS A 105 19.70 12.08 -1.07
C CYS A 105 19.38 10.58 -0.96
N SER A 106 18.20 10.24 -0.46
CA SER A 106 17.75 8.84 -0.35
C SER A 106 17.36 8.25 -1.70
N ALA A 107 16.82 9.06 -2.63
CA ALA A 107 16.46 8.61 -3.97
C ALA A 107 17.68 8.08 -4.75
N ILE A 108 18.84 8.71 -4.62
CA ILE A 108 20.09 8.21 -5.21
C ILE A 108 20.41 6.79 -4.72
N GLY A 109 20.18 6.53 -3.42
CA GLY A 109 20.34 5.21 -2.84
C GLY A 109 19.35 4.18 -3.41
N VAL A 110 18.09 4.58 -3.64
CA VAL A 110 17.08 3.74 -4.29
C VAL A 110 17.53 3.37 -5.69
N TYR A 111 17.84 4.34 -6.54
CA TYR A 111 18.33 4.08 -7.90
C TYR A 111 19.52 3.13 -7.93
N ARG A 112 20.51 3.36 -7.05
CA ARG A 112 21.70 2.51 -6.96
C ARG A 112 21.34 1.04 -6.68
N ARG A 113 20.50 0.77 -5.68
CA ARG A 113 20.09 -0.59 -5.30
C ARG A 113 19.33 -1.28 -6.43
N LEU A 114 18.34 -0.59 -7.02
CA LEU A 114 17.55 -1.16 -8.11
C LEU A 114 18.41 -1.51 -9.33
N HIS A 115 19.36 -0.65 -9.71
CA HIS A 115 20.29 -0.95 -10.80
C HIS A 115 21.28 -2.05 -10.46
N GLN A 116 21.78 -2.13 -9.22
CA GLN A 116 22.65 -3.22 -8.77
C GLN A 116 21.93 -4.58 -8.76
N ALA A 117 20.62 -4.58 -8.47
CA ALA A 117 19.76 -5.75 -8.50
C ALA A 117 19.18 -6.05 -9.89
N GLU A 118 19.61 -5.32 -10.91
CA GLU A 118 19.15 -5.49 -12.31
C GLU A 118 17.62 -5.43 -12.47
N VAL A 119 16.95 -4.58 -11.66
CA VAL A 119 15.52 -4.36 -11.79
C VAL A 119 15.19 -3.63 -13.09
N ASP A 120 14.29 -4.18 -13.89
CA ASP A 120 13.81 -3.54 -15.12
C ASP A 120 12.85 -2.40 -14.75
N ILE A 121 13.26 -1.14 -14.97
CA ILE A 121 12.45 0.04 -14.63
C ILE A 121 11.70 0.54 -15.85
N VAL A 122 10.37 0.50 -15.80
CA VAL A 122 9.44 0.91 -16.86
C VAL A 122 8.59 2.06 -16.36
N THR A 123 8.93 3.28 -16.78
CA THR A 123 8.23 4.50 -16.40
C THR A 123 7.16 4.87 -17.43
N ALA A 124 6.26 5.78 -17.07
CA ALA A 124 5.18 6.29 -17.92
C ALA A 124 4.25 5.17 -18.45
N HIS A 125 4.06 4.09 -17.69
CA HIS A 125 3.16 3.02 -18.07
C HIS A 125 2.18 2.69 -16.94
N ASP A 126 0.90 2.68 -17.27
CA ASP A 126 -0.17 2.26 -16.37
C ASP A 126 -0.48 0.77 -16.56
N LEU A 127 -0.92 0.12 -15.51
CA LEU A 127 -1.29 -1.29 -15.51
C LEU A 127 -2.72 -1.44 -16.03
N VAL A 128 -2.88 -2.15 -17.15
CA VAL A 128 -4.17 -2.31 -17.84
C VAL A 128 -4.82 -3.66 -17.55
N ASP A 129 -4.03 -4.75 -17.63
CA ASP A 129 -4.57 -6.10 -17.48
C ASP A 129 -3.48 -7.10 -17.06
N TYR A 130 -3.91 -8.19 -16.43
CA TYR A 130 -3.07 -9.36 -16.16
C TYR A 130 -3.87 -10.64 -16.40
N ARG A 131 -3.42 -11.46 -17.33
CA ARG A 131 -4.03 -12.75 -17.69
C ARG A 131 -2.98 -13.78 -18.04
N GLU A 132 -3.11 -14.99 -17.51
CA GLU A 132 -2.29 -16.14 -17.88
C GLU A 132 -0.79 -15.87 -17.92
N GLY A 133 -0.28 -15.15 -16.91
CA GLY A 133 1.14 -14.82 -16.82
C GLY A 133 1.60 -13.67 -17.73
N THR A 134 0.67 -13.00 -18.42
CA THR A 134 0.96 -11.83 -19.27
C THR A 134 0.36 -10.57 -18.66
N VAL A 135 1.21 -9.59 -18.38
CA VAL A 135 0.80 -8.25 -17.95
C VAL A 135 0.80 -7.31 -19.13
N THR A 136 -0.30 -6.60 -19.34
CA THR A 136 -0.41 -5.53 -20.31
C THR A 136 -0.34 -4.18 -19.62
N CYS A 137 0.62 -3.36 -20.01
CA CYS A 137 0.78 -1.99 -19.55
C CYS A 137 0.60 -1.03 -20.71
N ARG A 138 0.02 0.14 -20.42
CA ARG A 138 -0.22 1.18 -21.42
C ARG A 138 0.62 2.42 -21.15
N ASN A 139 1.34 2.88 -22.15
CA ASN A 139 2.09 4.13 -22.06
C ASN A 139 1.13 5.32 -21.91
N VAL A 140 1.26 6.10 -20.84
CA VAL A 140 0.33 7.19 -20.51
C VAL A 140 0.41 8.41 -21.43
N PHE A 141 1.44 8.50 -22.27
CA PHE A 141 1.61 9.60 -23.22
C PHE A 141 1.24 9.23 -24.65
N THR A 142 1.35 7.95 -25.01
CA THR A 142 1.21 7.50 -26.41
C THR A 142 0.06 6.54 -26.63
N ASP A 143 -0.59 6.09 -25.55
CA ASP A 143 -1.66 5.07 -25.52
C ASP A 143 -1.24 3.72 -26.15
N LYS A 144 0.07 3.48 -26.32
CA LYS A 144 0.57 2.21 -26.85
C LYS A 144 0.69 1.18 -25.75
N ASP A 145 0.22 -0.02 -26.04
CA ASP A 145 0.32 -1.16 -25.13
C ASP A 145 1.69 -1.83 -25.26
N GLN A 146 2.23 -2.24 -24.11
CA GLN A 146 3.41 -3.07 -23.96
C GLN A 146 3.06 -4.29 -23.12
N GLN A 147 3.51 -5.48 -23.54
CA GLN A 147 3.25 -6.72 -22.85
C GLN A 147 4.51 -7.28 -22.19
N PHE A 148 4.33 -7.84 -21.01
CA PHE A 148 5.36 -8.54 -20.24
C PHE A 148 4.87 -9.96 -19.98
N GLU A 149 5.54 -10.94 -20.59
CA GLU A 149 5.19 -12.36 -20.49
C GLU A 149 5.96 -13.06 -19.37
N GLY A 150 5.43 -14.20 -18.93
CA GLY A 150 6.06 -15.04 -17.91
C GLY A 150 6.07 -14.41 -16.51
N ILE A 151 5.10 -13.54 -16.23
CA ILE A 151 4.94 -12.92 -14.92
C ILE A 151 4.21 -13.91 -14.01
N GLY A 152 4.90 -14.42 -12.99
CA GLY A 152 4.34 -15.32 -11.99
C GLY A 152 3.53 -14.62 -10.92
N GLU A 153 3.84 -13.36 -10.60
CA GLU A 153 3.12 -12.58 -9.60
C GLU A 153 3.17 -11.08 -9.90
N VAL A 154 2.05 -10.40 -9.65
CA VAL A 154 1.96 -8.94 -9.70
C VAL A 154 1.78 -8.42 -8.29
N ILE A 155 2.73 -7.61 -7.82
CA ILE A 155 2.66 -6.93 -6.53
C ILE A 155 2.43 -5.43 -6.79
N TYR A 156 1.51 -4.83 -6.03
CA TYR A 156 1.15 -3.43 -6.27
C TYR A 156 1.18 -2.59 -5.01
N VAL A 157 1.55 -1.32 -5.17
CA VAL A 157 1.33 -0.24 -4.22
C VAL A 157 0.60 0.92 -4.90
N THR A 158 -0.56 1.26 -4.38
CA THR A 158 -1.49 2.23 -4.94
C THR A 158 -1.96 3.19 -3.85
N PRO A 159 -2.65 4.28 -4.19
CA PRO A 159 -3.28 5.14 -3.20
C PRO A 159 -4.16 4.34 -2.25
N ARG A 160 -4.07 4.66 -0.96
CA ARG A 160 -4.79 3.96 0.10
C ARG A 160 -6.22 4.47 0.21
N LEU A 161 -7.13 3.55 0.52
CA LEU A 161 -8.52 3.83 0.87
C LEU A 161 -8.67 3.78 2.39
N VAL A 162 -9.28 4.80 2.96
CA VAL A 162 -9.59 4.90 4.38
C VAL A 162 -10.48 3.72 4.82
N ILE A 163 -10.18 3.13 5.97
CA ILE A 163 -11.03 2.14 6.63
C ILE A 163 -11.85 2.85 7.71
N ASP A 164 -13.05 3.27 7.38
CA ASP A 164 -13.98 3.94 8.30
C ASP A 164 -15.35 3.26 8.32
N THR A 165 -15.36 2.00 8.73
CA THR A 165 -16.60 1.21 8.84
C THR A 165 -17.39 1.52 10.11
N LEU A 166 -16.76 2.08 11.14
CA LEU A 166 -17.38 2.39 12.42
C LEU A 166 -17.92 3.81 12.50
N GLY A 167 -17.25 4.77 11.87
CA GLY A 167 -17.61 6.18 11.95
C GLY A 167 -19.09 6.44 11.64
N PRO A 168 -19.60 6.06 10.46
CA PRO A 168 -21.01 6.27 10.11
C PRO A 168 -22.02 5.63 11.07
N LEU A 169 -21.65 4.56 11.78
CA LEU A 169 -22.49 3.86 12.73
C LEU A 169 -22.52 4.52 14.12
N LEU A 170 -21.52 5.34 14.42
CA LEU A 170 -21.32 5.95 15.74
C LEU A 170 -21.59 7.45 15.78
N GLU A 171 -21.47 8.18 14.66
CA GLU A 171 -21.53 9.65 14.55
C GLU A 171 -22.78 10.28 15.18
N SER A 172 -23.92 9.59 15.16
CA SER A 172 -25.17 10.11 15.75
C SER A 172 -25.29 9.85 17.27
N ARG A 173 -24.33 9.14 17.89
CA ARG A 173 -24.44 8.63 19.26
C ARG A 173 -23.31 9.06 20.17
N VAL A 174 -22.12 9.35 19.61
CA VAL A 174 -20.91 9.66 20.37
C VAL A 174 -20.03 10.62 19.59
N ASN A 175 -19.25 11.44 20.28
CA ASN A 175 -18.25 12.29 19.63
C ASN A 175 -17.12 11.45 19.03
N ILE A 176 -16.76 11.70 17.74
CA ILE A 176 -15.76 10.90 17.02
C ILE A 176 -14.62 11.79 16.53
N ASN A 177 -13.40 11.36 16.83
CA ASN A 177 -12.19 11.90 16.24
C ASN A 177 -11.52 10.82 15.36
N ARG A 178 -11.24 11.14 14.09
CA ARG A 178 -10.46 10.28 13.18
C ARG A 178 -9.01 10.73 13.20
N VAL A 179 -8.08 9.77 13.26
CA VAL A 179 -6.63 10.07 13.31
C VAL A 179 -5.83 9.17 12.38
N GLY A 180 -4.67 9.67 11.96
CA GLY A 180 -3.75 8.94 11.09
C GLY A 180 -4.36 8.60 9.73
N ASP A 181 -4.07 7.41 9.22
CA ASP A 181 -4.52 6.96 7.89
C ASP A 181 -6.05 6.78 7.81
N CYS A 182 -6.75 6.63 8.93
CA CYS A 182 -8.22 6.64 8.99
C CYS A 182 -8.80 8.02 8.65
N GLN A 183 -8.07 9.10 8.94
CA GLN A 183 -8.46 10.45 8.56
C GLN A 183 -7.99 10.79 7.15
N SER A 184 -6.71 10.57 6.88
CA SER A 184 -6.09 10.85 5.59
C SER A 184 -4.78 10.07 5.46
N PRO A 185 -4.74 9.04 4.60
CA PRO A 185 -3.54 8.24 4.43
C PRO A 185 -2.35 9.09 3.95
N ARG A 186 -1.26 9.07 4.70
CA ARG A 186 -0.02 9.81 4.38
C ARG A 186 1.22 9.04 4.82
N ASN A 187 1.83 9.45 5.92
CA ASN A 187 3.05 8.86 6.46
C ASN A 187 2.98 8.74 7.99
N LEU A 188 3.90 7.97 8.56
CA LEU A 188 3.97 7.71 10.00
C LEU A 188 4.07 8.99 10.84
N MET A 189 4.85 9.98 10.39
CA MET A 189 5.02 11.25 11.10
C MET A 189 3.67 12.00 11.21
N THR A 190 2.89 12.05 10.15
CA THR A 190 1.56 12.67 10.15
C THR A 190 0.60 11.93 11.09
N ALA A 191 0.63 10.59 11.07
CA ALA A 191 -0.23 9.78 11.95
C ALA A 191 0.09 10.02 13.43
N ILE A 192 1.37 10.04 13.81
CA ILE A 192 1.81 10.34 15.18
C ILE A 192 1.39 11.75 15.60
N HIS A 193 1.61 12.74 14.73
CA HIS A 193 1.25 14.12 15.02
C HIS A 193 -0.27 14.31 15.20
N ASN A 194 -1.08 13.70 14.34
CA ASN A 194 -2.55 13.75 14.46
C ASN A 194 -3.01 13.10 15.77
N GLY A 195 -2.49 11.93 16.12
CA GLY A 195 -2.80 11.25 17.37
C GLY A 195 -2.43 12.09 18.60
N HIS A 196 -1.26 12.73 18.57
CA HIS A 196 -0.82 13.62 19.64
C HIS A 196 -1.74 14.84 19.80
N LEU A 197 -2.09 15.52 18.71
CA LEU A 197 -2.98 16.68 18.73
C LEU A 197 -4.37 16.34 19.28
N VAL A 198 -4.94 15.21 18.88
CA VAL A 198 -6.23 14.76 19.43
C VAL A 198 -6.10 14.44 20.91
N GLY A 199 -5.05 13.72 21.32
CA GLY A 199 -4.82 13.38 22.74
C GLY A 199 -4.59 14.58 23.66
N LEU A 200 -4.17 15.73 23.14
CA LEU A 200 -4.07 16.98 23.90
C LEU A 200 -5.41 17.69 24.09
N ASN A 201 -6.42 17.38 23.27
CA ASN A 201 -7.71 18.05 23.23
C ASN A 201 -8.85 17.16 23.77
N LEU A 202 -8.55 15.97 24.25
CA LEU A 202 -9.46 15.08 24.97
C LEU A 202 -9.42 15.35 26.48
#